data_b4efc238c2b7a6545d75ab600f145261
#
_entry.id   b4efc238c2b7a6545d75ab600f145261
#
_cell.length_a   1.000
_cell.length_b   1.000
_cell.length_c   1.000
_cell.angle_alpha   90.00
_cell.angle_beta   90.00
_cell.angle_gamma   90.00
#
_symmetry.space_group_name_H-M   'P 1'
#
loop_
_entity.id
_entity.type
_entity.pdbx_description
1 polymer ?
#
loop_
_entity_poly.entity_id
_entity_poly.type
_entity_poly.pdbx_seq_one_letter_code
_entity_poly.pdbx_strand_id
1 'polypeptide(L)'
;LVSALVPGVMAQTGMETAEIVRGVVEETKPEVILVVDALAARNSKRLNRTIQITDTGINPGSGVGNHRNAITEESVGVPVIAIGVPTVVDAATIVNDAMENLMKEMEHSETLKGVGVVLQGYHAAEKYELVRQLISPHLNGMFVTPKDVDETVKRISFTISEGLNLLFSAKESNGDSLAKQGEEQDSVKAKGKETKGQAHNPKKAGI
;
A
#
# COMPACT_ATOMS: atom_id res chain seq x y z
N LEU A 1 -19.00 -5.04 3.46
CA LEU A 1 -18.55 -5.15 4.86
C LEU A 1 -17.03 -5.01 4.90
N VAL A 2 -16.50 -4.20 5.82
CA VAL A 2 -15.05 -4.00 6.03
C VAL A 2 -14.72 -4.40 7.47
N SER A 3 -13.64 -5.16 7.63
CA SER A 3 -13.08 -5.52 8.95
C SER A 3 -11.66 -4.98 9.07
N ALA A 4 -11.21 -4.67 10.27
CA ALA A 4 -9.85 -4.23 10.55
C ALA A 4 -9.19 -5.14 11.58
N LEU A 5 -7.92 -5.44 11.36
CA LEU A 5 -7.10 -6.27 12.24
C LEU A 5 -5.77 -5.57 12.53
N VAL A 6 -5.40 -5.50 13.82
CA VAL A 6 -4.06 -5.13 14.25
C VAL A 6 -3.38 -6.38 14.80
N PRO A 7 -2.56 -7.07 14.00
CA PRO A 7 -2.04 -8.41 14.34
C PRO A 7 -1.02 -8.39 15.49
N GLY A 8 -0.51 -7.21 15.87
CA GLY A 8 0.55 -7.08 16.86
C GLY A 8 1.92 -7.49 16.31
N VAL A 9 2.89 -7.62 17.20
CA VAL A 9 4.26 -8.04 16.85
C VAL A 9 4.55 -9.45 17.39
N MET A 10 5.41 -10.19 16.70
CA MET A 10 5.78 -11.56 17.07
C MET A 10 6.24 -11.66 18.54
N ALA A 11 6.94 -10.66 19.05
CA ALA A 11 7.39 -10.64 20.45
C ALA A 11 6.25 -10.67 21.48
N GLN A 12 5.04 -10.22 21.08
CA GLN A 12 3.85 -10.23 21.94
C GLN A 12 2.97 -11.46 21.68
N THR A 13 2.81 -11.84 20.42
CA THR A 13 1.86 -12.88 19.99
C THR A 13 2.48 -14.27 19.91
N GLY A 14 3.80 -14.37 19.74
CA GLY A 14 4.50 -15.62 19.42
C GLY A 14 4.23 -16.14 18.00
N MET A 15 3.47 -15.41 17.18
CA MET A 15 3.07 -15.81 15.84
C MET A 15 3.57 -14.79 14.80
N GLU A 16 3.86 -15.25 13.60
CA GLU A 16 4.13 -14.34 12.48
C GLU A 16 2.85 -13.69 11.97
N THR A 17 2.97 -12.43 11.56
CA THR A 17 1.84 -11.66 11.02
C THR A 17 1.16 -12.37 9.85
N ALA A 18 1.94 -13.00 8.96
CA ALA A 18 1.40 -13.77 7.83
C ALA A 18 0.55 -14.98 8.27
N GLU A 19 0.91 -15.64 9.37
CA GLU A 19 0.14 -16.77 9.91
C GLU A 19 -1.21 -16.28 10.47
N ILE A 20 -1.20 -15.18 11.22
CA ILE A 20 -2.42 -14.56 11.76
C ILE A 20 -3.34 -14.14 10.63
N VAL A 21 -2.80 -13.44 9.61
CA VAL A 21 -3.57 -12.98 8.44
C VAL A 21 -4.16 -14.17 7.69
N ARG A 22 -3.40 -15.24 7.47
CA ARG A 22 -3.90 -16.46 6.80
C ARG A 22 -5.07 -17.09 7.56
N GLY A 23 -4.97 -17.23 8.87
CA GLY A 23 -6.06 -17.79 9.68
C GLY A 23 -7.34 -16.94 9.61
N VAL A 24 -7.21 -15.60 9.60
CA VAL A 24 -8.35 -14.69 9.43
C VAL A 24 -8.94 -14.80 8.02
N VAL A 25 -8.12 -14.91 6.99
CA VAL A 25 -8.58 -15.09 5.59
C VAL A 25 -9.33 -16.39 5.41
N GLU A 26 -8.85 -17.49 5.97
CA GLU A 26 -9.51 -18.81 5.92
C GLU A 26 -10.92 -18.77 6.52
N GLU A 27 -11.10 -18.02 7.62
CA GLU A 27 -12.38 -17.89 8.30
C GLU A 27 -13.32 -16.89 7.62
N THR A 28 -12.81 -15.70 7.27
CA THR A 28 -13.65 -14.58 6.80
C THR A 28 -13.84 -14.53 5.30
N LYS A 29 -12.95 -15.18 4.53
CA LYS A 29 -12.96 -15.25 3.05
C LYS A 29 -13.17 -13.88 2.39
N PRO A 30 -12.30 -12.89 2.67
CA PRO A 30 -12.42 -11.56 2.10
C PRO A 30 -12.14 -11.59 0.59
N GLU A 31 -12.71 -10.65 -0.17
CA GLU A 31 -12.43 -10.47 -1.60
C GLU A 31 -11.04 -9.87 -1.85
N VAL A 32 -10.53 -9.07 -0.90
CA VAL A 32 -9.24 -8.37 -0.98
C VAL A 32 -8.73 -8.03 0.40
N ILE A 33 -7.41 -7.99 0.56
CA ILE A 33 -6.74 -7.53 1.78
C ILE A 33 -6.01 -6.22 1.49
N LEU A 34 -6.20 -5.23 2.36
CA LEU A 34 -5.36 -4.03 2.43
C LEU A 34 -4.38 -4.18 3.59
N VAL A 35 -3.08 -4.15 3.30
CA VAL A 35 -2.02 -4.19 4.32
C VAL A 35 -1.38 -2.82 4.42
N VAL A 36 -1.31 -2.26 5.63
CA VAL A 36 -0.64 -0.98 5.89
C VAL A 36 0.57 -1.24 6.78
N ASP A 37 1.78 -0.84 6.34
CA ASP A 37 3.01 -1.10 7.06
C ASP A 37 4.01 0.07 6.97
N ALA A 38 4.91 0.12 7.96
CA ALA A 38 6.03 1.03 8.00
C ALA A 38 7.24 0.43 7.26
N LEU A 39 7.84 1.19 6.33
CA LEU A 39 8.93 0.73 5.49
C LEU A 39 10.26 1.39 5.88
N ALA A 40 11.37 0.79 5.46
CA ALA A 40 12.66 1.47 5.40
C ALA A 40 12.81 2.24 4.08
N ALA A 41 13.19 3.50 4.17
CA ALA A 41 13.45 4.35 3.01
C ALA A 41 14.72 3.89 2.29
N ARG A 42 14.63 3.71 0.98
CA ARG A 42 15.80 3.46 0.10
C ARG A 42 16.47 4.76 -0.40
N ASN A 43 15.97 5.91 0.04
CA ASN A 43 16.53 7.24 -0.19
C ASN A 43 15.98 8.16 0.90
N SER A 44 16.85 8.96 1.50
CA SER A 44 16.51 9.85 2.63
C SER A 44 15.41 10.88 2.28
N LYS A 45 15.31 11.29 0.99
CA LYS A 45 14.28 12.23 0.53
C LYS A 45 12.85 11.66 0.58
N ARG A 46 12.71 10.33 0.63
CA ARG A 46 11.41 9.64 0.72
C ARG A 46 10.93 9.45 2.15
N LEU A 47 11.82 9.60 3.12
CA LEU A 47 11.54 9.38 4.53
C LEU A 47 10.39 10.29 5.00
N ASN A 48 9.31 9.71 5.52
CA ASN A 48 8.10 10.38 5.97
C ASN A 48 7.42 11.30 4.94
N ARG A 49 7.70 11.13 3.62
CA ARG A 49 7.20 12.02 2.57
C ARG A 49 6.48 11.31 1.43
N THR A 50 6.48 9.99 1.43
CA THR A 50 5.85 9.19 0.37
C THR A 50 4.95 8.12 0.95
N ILE A 51 3.82 7.87 0.27
CA ILE A 51 2.99 6.70 0.47
C ILE A 51 3.19 5.84 -0.77
N GLN A 52 3.54 4.58 -0.60
CA GLN A 52 3.76 3.62 -1.68
C GLN A 52 2.61 2.63 -1.68
N ILE A 53 1.99 2.42 -2.84
CA ILE A 53 0.90 1.46 -3.02
C ILE A 53 1.32 0.45 -4.08
N THR A 54 1.13 -0.83 -3.80
CA THR A 54 1.42 -1.93 -4.73
C THR A 54 0.40 -3.06 -4.56
N ASP A 55 0.17 -3.80 -5.62
CA ASP A 55 -0.63 -5.02 -5.67
C ASP A 55 0.18 -6.32 -5.56
N THR A 56 1.50 -6.21 -5.40
CA THR A 56 2.39 -7.37 -5.28
C THR A 56 2.52 -7.92 -3.85
N GLY A 57 1.78 -7.33 -2.89
CA GLY A 57 1.90 -7.67 -1.47
C GLY A 57 3.10 -7.03 -0.78
N ILE A 58 3.48 -7.57 0.38
CA ILE A 58 4.53 -6.99 1.23
C ILE A 58 5.36 -8.09 1.90
N ASN A 59 6.64 -7.78 2.14
CA ASN A 59 7.56 -8.57 2.95
C ASN A 59 7.85 -7.82 4.27
N PRO A 60 7.10 -8.07 5.35
CA PRO A 60 7.25 -7.33 6.59
C PRO A 60 8.67 -7.44 7.14
N GLY A 61 9.26 -6.29 7.55
CA GLY A 61 10.58 -6.24 8.16
C GLY A 61 11.77 -6.43 7.20
N SER A 62 11.56 -6.74 5.92
CA SER A 62 12.67 -6.97 4.96
C SER A 62 13.58 -5.76 4.82
N GLY A 63 13.04 -4.55 4.93
CA GLY A 63 13.80 -3.31 4.85
C GLY A 63 14.76 -3.06 6.01
N VAL A 64 14.59 -3.77 7.12
CA VAL A 64 15.44 -3.67 8.33
C VAL A 64 16.19 -4.98 8.63
N GLY A 65 16.29 -5.87 7.63
CA GLY A 65 17.02 -7.14 7.74
C GLY A 65 16.27 -8.25 8.49
N ASN A 66 15.01 -8.05 8.83
CA ASN A 66 14.16 -9.07 9.42
C ASN A 66 13.42 -9.82 8.31
N HIS A 67 13.86 -11.04 8.00
CA HIS A 67 13.17 -11.89 7.02
C HIS A 67 11.97 -12.55 7.69
N ARG A 68 10.78 -12.14 7.31
CA ARG A 68 9.51 -12.69 7.73
C ARG A 68 8.75 -13.24 6.53
N ASN A 69 7.74 -14.06 6.78
CA ASN A 69 6.88 -14.58 5.71
C ASN A 69 6.19 -13.43 4.97
N ALA A 70 6.23 -13.49 3.65
CA ALA A 70 5.56 -12.53 2.79
C ALA A 70 4.03 -12.62 2.92
N ILE A 71 3.36 -11.49 2.80
CA ILE A 71 1.91 -11.39 2.67
C ILE A 71 1.64 -11.00 1.22
N THR A 72 1.39 -11.99 0.38
CA THR A 72 1.12 -11.88 -1.06
C THR A 72 -0.11 -12.69 -1.40
N GLU A 73 -0.70 -12.48 -2.57
CA GLU A 73 -1.81 -13.29 -3.06
C GLU A 73 -1.47 -14.79 -3.04
N GLU A 74 -0.26 -15.17 -3.43
CA GLU A 74 0.20 -16.56 -3.40
C GLU A 74 0.21 -17.15 -1.98
N SER A 75 0.58 -16.36 -0.97
CA SER A 75 0.72 -16.84 0.41
C SER A 75 -0.59 -16.88 1.20
N VAL A 76 -1.57 -16.03 0.85
CA VAL A 76 -2.84 -15.91 1.59
C VAL A 76 -4.08 -16.30 0.76
N GLY A 77 -3.94 -16.50 -0.55
CA GLY A 77 -5.00 -17.02 -1.42
C GLY A 77 -6.04 -15.99 -1.88
N VAL A 78 -5.83 -14.70 -1.59
CA VAL A 78 -6.69 -13.59 -2.02
C VAL A 78 -5.83 -12.39 -2.43
N PRO A 79 -6.30 -11.51 -3.33
CA PRO A 79 -5.56 -10.32 -3.74
C PRO A 79 -5.13 -9.47 -2.56
N VAL A 80 -3.87 -8.98 -2.58
CA VAL A 80 -3.28 -8.15 -1.53
C VAL A 80 -2.84 -6.81 -2.10
N ILE A 81 -3.36 -5.73 -1.55
CA ILE A 81 -2.90 -4.37 -1.83
C ILE A 81 -2.13 -3.88 -0.61
N ALA A 82 -0.85 -3.55 -0.80
CA ALA A 82 -0.01 -3.04 0.26
C ALA A 82 0.15 -1.52 0.16
N ILE A 83 0.01 -0.84 1.30
CA ILE A 83 0.22 0.59 1.49
C ILE A 83 1.40 0.74 2.45
N GLY A 84 2.52 1.23 1.95
CA GLY A 84 3.74 1.36 2.73
C GLY A 84 4.19 2.80 2.90
N VAL A 85 4.66 3.15 4.09
CA VAL A 85 5.21 4.48 4.40
C VAL A 85 6.62 4.34 4.95
N PRO A 86 7.64 4.94 4.29
CA PRO A 86 9.00 4.94 4.82
C PRO A 86 9.11 5.81 6.08
N THR A 87 9.31 5.20 7.24
CA THR A 87 9.42 5.88 8.54
C THR A 87 10.81 5.82 9.14
N VAL A 88 11.68 4.96 8.62
CA VAL A 88 13.07 4.82 9.01
C VAL A 88 13.98 4.80 7.79
N VAL A 89 15.24 5.11 7.97
CA VAL A 89 16.28 4.99 6.92
C VAL A 89 17.55 4.43 7.56
N ASP A 90 18.27 3.54 6.87
CA ASP A 90 19.54 3.04 7.37
C ASP A 90 20.66 4.08 7.22
N ALA A 91 21.66 3.99 8.09
CA ALA A 91 22.77 4.93 8.10
C ALA A 91 23.59 4.91 6.79
N ALA A 92 23.73 3.74 6.15
CA ALA A 92 24.46 3.62 4.88
C ALA A 92 23.72 4.39 3.77
N THR A 93 22.41 4.36 3.73
CA THR A 93 21.60 5.15 2.78
C THR A 93 21.81 6.64 2.98
N ILE A 94 21.84 7.14 4.24
CA ILE A 94 22.11 8.57 4.53
C ILE A 94 23.49 8.99 4.04
N VAL A 95 24.50 8.19 4.34
CA VAL A 95 25.89 8.48 3.92
C VAL A 95 26.01 8.43 2.40
N ASN A 96 25.41 7.41 1.75
CA ASN A 96 25.40 7.31 0.29
C ASN A 96 24.73 8.52 -0.38
N ASP A 97 23.56 8.92 0.11
CA ASP A 97 22.83 10.10 -0.41
C ASP A 97 23.65 11.39 -0.23
N ALA A 98 24.35 11.53 0.92
CA ALA A 98 25.24 12.66 1.18
C ALA A 98 26.45 12.67 0.22
N MET A 99 27.06 11.52 -0.03
CA MET A 99 28.16 11.37 -0.98
C MET A 99 27.72 11.65 -2.42
N GLU A 100 26.55 11.17 -2.83
CA GLU A 100 25.99 11.48 -4.16
C GLU A 100 25.76 12.99 -4.36
N ASN A 101 25.25 13.66 -3.32
CA ASN A 101 25.07 15.12 -3.38
C ASN A 101 26.42 15.83 -3.44
N LEU A 102 27.40 15.38 -2.64
CA LEU A 102 28.75 15.94 -2.68
C LEU A 102 29.38 15.80 -4.07
N MET A 103 29.28 14.60 -4.68
CA MET A 103 29.82 14.38 -6.03
C MET A 103 29.18 15.30 -7.08
N LYS A 104 27.86 15.54 -6.97
CA LYS A 104 27.16 16.50 -7.85
C LYS A 104 27.66 17.93 -7.67
N GLU A 105 27.88 18.37 -6.44
CA GLU A 105 28.45 19.69 -6.17
C GLU A 105 29.88 19.82 -6.67
N MET A 106 30.70 18.75 -6.55
CA MET A 106 32.07 18.74 -7.09
C MET A 106 32.11 18.91 -8.62
N GLU A 107 31.09 18.42 -9.37
CA GLU A 107 31.01 18.65 -10.82
C GLU A 107 30.89 20.12 -11.21
N HIS A 108 30.23 20.90 -10.36
CA HIS A 108 30.06 22.35 -10.56
C HIS A 108 31.31 23.14 -10.12
N SER A 109 32.27 22.49 -9.47
CA SER A 109 33.51 23.11 -9.02
C SER A 109 34.58 23.02 -10.10
N GLU A 110 35.16 24.15 -10.49
CA GLU A 110 36.26 24.18 -11.48
C GLU A 110 37.49 23.34 -11.05
N THR A 111 37.73 23.26 -9.74
CA THR A 111 38.90 22.58 -9.16
C THR A 111 38.70 21.08 -8.96
N LEU A 112 37.46 20.65 -8.67
CA LEU A 112 37.13 19.28 -8.24
C LEU A 112 36.40 18.44 -9.31
N LYS A 113 36.06 19.04 -10.44
CA LYS A 113 35.27 18.41 -11.52
C LYS A 113 35.89 17.06 -11.97
N GLY A 114 37.22 16.97 -12.11
CA GLY A 114 37.89 15.74 -12.51
C GLY A 114 37.70 14.59 -11.52
N VAL A 115 37.69 14.86 -10.22
CA VAL A 115 37.44 13.86 -9.16
C VAL A 115 36.00 13.43 -9.13
N GLY A 116 35.06 14.38 -9.27
CA GLY A 116 33.61 14.09 -9.31
C GLY A 116 33.26 13.14 -10.45
N VAL A 117 33.78 13.36 -11.65
CA VAL A 117 33.57 12.52 -12.83
C VAL A 117 34.06 11.09 -12.62
N VAL A 118 35.25 10.92 -12.04
CA VAL A 118 35.81 9.57 -11.78
C VAL A 118 34.94 8.80 -10.78
N LEU A 119 34.49 9.44 -9.70
CA LEU A 119 33.65 8.82 -8.69
C LEU A 119 32.25 8.46 -9.19
N GLN A 120 31.75 9.21 -10.16
CA GLN A 120 30.46 8.86 -10.81
C GLN A 120 30.52 7.63 -11.70
N GLY A 121 31.69 7.27 -12.21
CA GLY A 121 31.90 6.08 -13.04
C GLY A 121 31.55 4.75 -12.34
N TYR A 122 31.46 4.73 -11.01
CA TYR A 122 31.06 3.54 -10.26
C TYR A 122 29.54 3.35 -10.28
N HIS A 123 29.08 2.09 -10.39
CA HIS A 123 27.66 1.77 -10.30
C HIS A 123 27.10 2.09 -8.89
N ALA A 124 25.81 2.46 -8.83
CA ALA A 124 25.16 2.84 -7.57
C ALA A 124 25.25 1.75 -6.49
N ALA A 125 25.15 0.48 -6.89
CA ALA A 125 25.27 -0.66 -5.97
C ALA A 125 26.70 -0.80 -5.41
N GLU A 126 27.73 -0.55 -6.23
CA GLU A 126 29.13 -0.61 -5.79
C GLU A 126 29.47 0.53 -4.83
N LYS A 127 28.98 1.74 -5.12
CA LYS A 127 29.11 2.89 -4.22
C LYS A 127 28.46 2.64 -2.87
N TYR A 128 27.25 2.10 -2.88
CA TYR A 128 26.52 1.78 -1.65
C TYR A 128 27.27 0.72 -0.83
N GLU A 129 27.78 -0.34 -1.46
CA GLU A 129 28.52 -1.40 -0.77
C GLU A 129 29.84 -0.87 -0.21
N LEU A 130 30.54 -0.02 -0.93
CA LEU A 130 31.76 0.65 -0.43
C LEU A 130 31.45 1.53 0.79
N VAL A 131 30.39 2.33 0.73
CA VAL A 131 29.95 3.13 1.88
C VAL A 131 29.65 2.23 3.07
N ARG A 132 28.92 1.13 2.85
CA ARG A 132 28.57 0.18 3.90
C ARG A 132 29.78 -0.45 4.56
N GLN A 133 30.82 -0.80 3.79
CA GLN A 133 32.07 -1.30 4.32
C GLN A 133 32.84 -0.23 5.13
N LEU A 134 32.84 1.00 4.67
CA LEU A 134 33.51 2.10 5.36
C LEU A 134 32.89 2.47 6.70
N ILE A 135 31.55 2.37 6.82
CA ILE A 135 30.84 2.68 8.07
C ILE A 135 30.74 1.49 9.04
N SER A 136 31.08 0.27 8.56
CA SER A 136 31.18 -0.92 9.40
C SER A 136 32.45 -0.83 10.29
N PRO A 137 32.39 -1.31 11.57
CA PRO A 137 31.27 -1.96 12.25
C PRO A 137 30.33 -1.00 12.99
N HIS A 138 30.63 0.30 13.04
CA HIS A 138 30.00 1.22 13.98
C HIS A 138 28.57 1.63 13.63
N LEU A 139 28.27 1.79 12.34
CA LEU A 139 26.97 2.28 11.86
C LEU A 139 26.19 1.24 11.04
N ASN A 140 26.79 0.07 10.79
CA ASN A 140 26.13 -0.99 10.03
C ASN A 140 24.94 -1.55 10.84
N GLY A 141 23.76 -1.57 10.22
CA GLY A 141 22.52 -2.00 10.90
C GLY A 141 21.88 -0.93 11.80
N MET A 142 22.43 0.30 11.82
CA MET A 142 21.79 1.42 12.51
C MET A 142 20.70 2.03 11.63
N PHE A 143 19.49 2.14 12.18
CA PHE A 143 18.37 2.83 11.55
C PHE A 143 18.07 4.15 12.25
N VAL A 144 17.77 5.15 11.47
CA VAL A 144 17.49 6.52 11.92
C VAL A 144 16.06 6.89 11.56
N THR A 145 15.39 7.57 12.48
CA THR A 145 14.09 8.18 12.26
C THR A 145 14.11 9.65 12.66
N PRO A 146 13.32 10.52 12.02
CA PRO A 146 13.20 11.92 12.42
C PRO A 146 12.68 12.08 13.86
N LYS A 147 13.07 13.16 14.52
CA LYS A 147 12.68 13.44 15.90
C LYS A 147 11.15 13.55 16.08
N ASP A 148 10.46 14.04 15.06
CA ASP A 148 9.01 14.27 15.02
C ASP A 148 8.23 13.12 14.38
N VAL A 149 8.81 11.91 14.36
CA VAL A 149 8.21 10.75 13.69
C VAL A 149 6.80 10.43 14.18
N ASP A 150 6.55 10.52 15.48
CA ASP A 150 5.24 10.18 16.05
C ASP A 150 4.13 11.11 15.54
N GLU A 151 4.40 12.42 15.49
CA GLU A 151 3.46 13.38 14.94
C GLU A 151 3.26 13.19 13.44
N THR A 152 4.32 12.90 12.71
CA THR A 152 4.27 12.66 11.27
C THR A 152 3.50 11.38 10.96
N VAL A 153 3.73 10.29 11.69
CA VAL A 153 2.97 9.03 11.57
C VAL A 153 1.48 9.28 11.85
N LYS A 154 1.15 10.05 12.88
CA LYS A 154 -0.25 10.40 13.17
C LYS A 154 -0.93 11.13 12.01
N ARG A 155 -0.25 12.10 11.39
CA ARG A 155 -0.78 12.83 10.22
C ARG A 155 -0.95 11.94 8.99
N ILE A 156 0.04 11.10 8.70
CA ILE A 156 -0.01 10.17 7.56
C ILE A 156 -1.10 9.12 7.77
N SER A 157 -1.21 8.57 8.98
CA SER A 157 -2.27 7.61 9.33
C SER A 157 -3.66 8.21 9.15
N PHE A 158 -3.86 9.46 9.56
CA PHE A 158 -5.10 10.19 9.33
C PHE A 158 -5.37 10.35 7.81
N THR A 159 -4.36 10.72 7.03
CA THR A 159 -4.50 10.87 5.56
C THR A 159 -4.90 9.55 4.90
N ILE A 160 -4.26 8.43 5.28
CA ILE A 160 -4.60 7.10 4.76
C ILE A 160 -6.02 6.72 5.17
N SER A 161 -6.40 6.93 6.43
CA SER A 161 -7.73 6.65 6.95
C SER A 161 -8.82 7.41 6.19
N GLU A 162 -8.64 8.72 5.98
CA GLU A 162 -9.59 9.52 5.20
C GLU A 162 -9.68 9.06 3.75
N GLY A 163 -8.55 8.72 3.12
CA GLY A 163 -8.54 8.16 1.77
C GLY A 163 -9.32 6.85 1.67
N LEU A 164 -9.17 5.95 2.64
CA LEU A 164 -9.92 4.70 2.71
C LEU A 164 -11.42 4.95 2.97
N ASN A 165 -11.77 5.88 3.86
CA ASN A 165 -13.15 6.26 4.12
C ASN A 165 -13.84 6.76 2.86
N LEU A 166 -13.19 7.64 2.10
CA LEU A 166 -13.71 8.12 0.82
C LEU A 166 -13.91 6.99 -0.19
N LEU A 167 -12.95 6.05 -0.29
CA LEU A 167 -13.03 4.91 -1.19
C LEU A 167 -14.26 4.02 -0.87
N PHE A 168 -14.45 3.70 0.40
CA PHE A 168 -15.55 2.81 0.82
C PHE A 168 -16.91 3.50 0.78
N SER A 169 -17.01 4.79 1.12
CA SER A 169 -18.25 5.57 1.03
C SER A 169 -18.72 5.77 -0.41
N ALA A 170 -17.80 5.98 -1.36
CA ALA A 170 -18.13 6.10 -2.78
C ALA A 170 -18.72 4.81 -3.37
N LYS A 171 -18.33 3.64 -2.86
CA LYS A 171 -18.86 2.34 -3.29
C LYS A 171 -20.31 2.14 -2.81
N GLU A 172 -20.66 2.62 -1.63
CA GLU A 172 -22.04 2.55 -1.11
C GLU A 172 -23.00 3.41 -1.93
N SER A 173 -22.61 4.63 -2.30
CA SER A 173 -23.46 5.51 -3.10
C SER A 173 -23.72 4.99 -4.52
N ASN A 174 -22.77 4.30 -5.13
CA ASN A 174 -22.94 3.67 -6.44
C ASN A 174 -23.78 2.38 -6.36
N GLY A 175 -23.71 1.62 -5.28
CA GLY A 175 -24.54 0.44 -5.03
C GLY A 175 -26.01 0.78 -4.91
N ASP A 176 -26.34 1.83 -4.15
CA ASP A 176 -27.71 2.31 -3.97
C ASP A 176 -28.34 2.86 -5.25
N SER A 177 -27.57 3.50 -6.13
CA SER A 177 -28.08 4.01 -7.41
C SER A 177 -28.37 2.89 -8.40
N LEU A 178 -27.60 1.80 -8.42
CA LEU A 178 -27.84 0.62 -9.26
C LEU A 178 -29.04 -0.20 -8.76
N ALA A 179 -29.22 -0.33 -7.44
CA ALA A 179 -30.38 -1.01 -6.86
C ALA A 179 -31.69 -0.28 -7.18
N LYS A 180 -31.71 1.06 -7.07
CA LYS A 180 -32.87 1.87 -7.42
C LYS A 180 -33.24 1.83 -8.91
N GLN A 181 -32.24 1.75 -9.80
CA GLN A 181 -32.49 1.58 -11.24
C GLN A 181 -33.05 0.18 -11.59
N GLY A 182 -32.65 -0.86 -10.86
CA GLY A 182 -33.18 -2.21 -11.00
C GLY A 182 -34.67 -2.32 -10.61
N GLU A 183 -35.04 -1.72 -9.47
CA GLU A 183 -36.44 -1.71 -8.99
C GLU A 183 -37.36 -0.89 -9.89
N GLU A 184 -36.90 0.20 -10.48
CA GLU A 184 -37.65 1.03 -11.39
C GLU A 184 -37.92 0.32 -12.73
N GLN A 185 -36.96 -0.46 -13.24
CA GLN A 185 -37.15 -1.27 -14.45
C GLN A 185 -38.09 -2.45 -14.24
N ASP A 186 -38.07 -3.09 -13.09
CA ASP A 186 -38.98 -4.19 -12.77
C ASP A 186 -40.42 -3.70 -12.53
N SER A 187 -40.61 -2.52 -11.92
CA SER A 187 -41.91 -1.91 -11.74
C SER A 187 -42.55 -1.46 -13.05
N VAL A 188 -41.75 -1.02 -14.05
CA VAL A 188 -42.26 -0.67 -15.39
C VAL A 188 -42.61 -1.92 -16.17
N LYS A 189 -41.88 -3.04 -16.04
CA LYS A 189 -42.25 -4.33 -16.67
C LYS A 189 -43.51 -4.96 -16.07
N ALA A 190 -43.75 -4.78 -14.76
CA ALA A 190 -44.97 -5.28 -14.12
C ALA A 190 -46.23 -4.53 -14.61
N LYS A 191 -46.18 -3.20 -14.68
CA LYS A 191 -47.27 -2.37 -15.20
C LYS A 191 -47.58 -2.59 -16.70
N GLY A 192 -46.56 -2.93 -17.50
CA GLY A 192 -46.73 -3.23 -18.93
C GLY A 192 -47.39 -4.58 -19.23
N LYS A 193 -47.49 -5.50 -18.25
CA LYS A 193 -48.18 -6.79 -18.40
C LYS A 193 -49.68 -6.71 -18.04
N GLU A 194 -50.08 -5.83 -17.14
CA GLU A 194 -51.48 -5.67 -16.75
C GLU A 194 -52.35 -4.97 -17.83
N THR A 195 -51.74 -4.12 -18.67
CA THR A 195 -52.49 -3.40 -19.73
C THR A 195 -52.73 -4.21 -21.00
N LYS A 196 -52.18 -5.41 -21.15
CA LYS A 196 -52.38 -6.29 -22.33
C LYS A 196 -53.40 -7.40 -22.11
N GLY A 197 -54.03 -7.49 -20.92
CA GLY A 197 -55.00 -8.55 -20.58
C GLY A 197 -56.48 -8.19 -20.75
N GLN A 198 -56.83 -6.95 -21.17
CA GLN A 198 -58.25 -6.54 -21.32
C GLN A 198 -58.54 -6.02 -22.73
N ALA A 199 -58.54 -6.88 -23.72
CA ALA A 199 -59.19 -6.62 -25.00
C ALA A 199 -59.43 -7.94 -25.74
N HIS A 200 -60.61 -8.44 -25.65
CA HIS A 200 -61.40 -9.07 -26.70
C HIS A 200 -62.29 -10.19 -26.19
N ASN A 201 -63.57 -9.87 -26.01
CA ASN A 201 -64.68 -10.87 -26.03
C ASN A 201 -65.79 -10.33 -26.91
N PRO A 202 -65.97 -10.75 -28.16
CA PRO A 202 -67.10 -10.39 -28.96
C PRO A 202 -68.29 -11.39 -28.68
N LYS A 203 -69.38 -10.82 -28.22
CA LYS A 203 -70.70 -11.51 -28.13
C LYS A 203 -71.09 -12.11 -29.47
N LYS A 204 -71.46 -13.41 -29.53
CA LYS A 204 -72.34 -13.99 -30.52
C LYS A 204 -73.77 -13.82 -30.09
N ALA A 205 -74.50 -13.04 -30.86
CA ALA A 205 -76.00 -13.01 -30.85
C ALA A 205 -76.54 -14.15 -31.69
N GLY A 206 -77.66 -14.74 -31.21
CA GLY A 206 -78.29 -15.90 -31.73
C GLY A 206 -79.15 -15.71 -32.93
N ILE A 207 -79.55 -16.77 -33.42
CA ILE A 207 -80.98 -17.19 -33.72
C ILE A 207 -80.97 -18.69 -33.63
#